data_c3451480dfd8a1c10d70be8206388532
#
_entry.id   c3451480dfd8a1c10d70be8206388532
#
_cell.length_a   1.000
_cell.length_b   1.000
_cell.length_c   1.000
_cell.angle_alpha   90.00
_cell.angle_beta   90.00
_cell.angle_gamma   90.00
#
_symmetry.space_group_name_H-M   'P 1'
#
loop_
_entity.id
_entity.type
_entity.pdbx_description
1 polymer ?
#
loop_
_entity_poly.entity_id
_entity_poly.type
_entity_poly.pdbx_seq_one_letter_code
_entity_poly.pdbx_strand_id
1 'polypeptide(L)'
;MRRTAAFISALVITLMVTLVSGCALSVPEGFNEVKRAKELYDKLDSGRLTMTDLSSGETLMEFSFFINAKDEMIFSYLSQDESGTEGAYSDGAQFFYKNRGEEKWRIISTEDESYLYNLYSKTYRYPYARGSVFFLDGTSVGAAQVTENADGSLTVSYEYDPEKLNKNAVGMLDGVSEFYALSAVYEIAADGCIAAFTETGSVADEQGGRSDVNIRLEVSDPNGVYDIPSPVGELEEVM
;
A
#
# COMPACT_ATOMS: atom_id res chain seq x y z
N MET A 1 22.07 4.02 17.74
CA MET A 1 20.65 3.72 17.60
C MET A 1 20.02 4.88 16.81
N ARG A 2 20.24 4.92 15.53
CA ARG A 2 19.70 5.96 14.63
C ARG A 2 19.69 5.32 13.25
N ARG A 3 18.55 4.93 12.69
CA ARG A 3 18.32 4.68 11.24
C ARG A 3 17.18 3.70 10.91
N THR A 4 16.28 3.35 11.84
CA THR A 4 15.18 2.42 11.57
C THR A 4 13.90 3.09 11.00
N ALA A 5 13.76 4.40 11.14
CA ALA A 5 12.54 5.09 10.76
C ALA A 5 12.44 5.50 9.27
N ALA A 6 13.55 5.55 8.53
CA ALA A 6 13.54 6.04 7.14
C ALA A 6 13.02 5.00 6.11
N PHE A 7 12.84 3.73 6.51
CA PHE A 7 12.51 2.66 5.57
C PHE A 7 11.02 2.31 5.44
N ILE A 8 10.19 2.72 6.39
CA ILE A 8 8.77 2.34 6.38
C ILE A 8 7.98 3.07 5.29
N SER A 9 8.40 4.25 4.85
CA SER A 9 7.76 4.98 3.74
C SER A 9 8.04 4.38 2.35
N ALA A 10 9.03 3.51 2.21
CA ALA A 10 9.47 2.98 0.91
C ALA A 10 8.88 1.60 0.57
N LEU A 11 8.20 0.92 1.52
CA LEU A 11 7.69 -0.43 1.29
C LEU A 11 6.28 -0.43 0.68
N VAL A 12 5.98 0.49 -0.20
CA VAL A 12 4.80 0.42 -1.07
C VAL A 12 5.19 -0.27 -2.36
N ILE A 13 5.04 -1.55 -2.35
CA ILE A 13 5.49 -2.47 -3.39
C ILE A 13 4.53 -2.45 -4.57
N THR A 14 4.93 -1.88 -5.67
CA THR A 14 4.23 -2.01 -6.96
C THR A 14 4.72 -3.26 -7.69
N LEU A 15 4.13 -4.42 -7.42
CA LEU A 15 4.45 -5.65 -8.15
C LEU A 15 3.40 -5.92 -9.24
N MET A 16 3.73 -5.65 -10.51
CA MET A 16 3.01 -6.21 -11.64
C MET A 16 3.52 -7.63 -11.89
N VAL A 17 2.74 -8.65 -11.54
CA VAL A 17 3.03 -10.03 -11.90
C VAL A 17 2.64 -10.25 -13.35
N THR A 18 3.63 -10.34 -14.24
CA THR A 18 3.44 -10.89 -15.59
C THR A 18 3.44 -12.43 -15.50
N LEU A 19 2.30 -13.04 -15.81
CA LEU A 19 2.16 -14.49 -15.94
C LEU A 19 3.05 -15.00 -17.08
N VAL A 20 4.15 -15.64 -16.75
CA VAL A 20 4.91 -16.48 -17.70
C VAL A 20 4.45 -17.92 -17.56
N SER A 21 3.77 -18.40 -18.58
CA SER A 21 3.30 -19.78 -18.72
C SER A 21 4.46 -20.75 -18.91
N GLY A 22 4.56 -21.76 -18.04
CA GLY A 22 5.44 -22.89 -18.34
C GLY A 22 5.88 -23.65 -17.10
N CYS A 23 5.03 -24.52 -16.63
CA CYS A 23 5.04 -25.64 -15.69
C CYS A 23 3.80 -25.51 -14.81
N ALA A 24 3.07 -26.58 -14.59
CA ALA A 24 1.92 -26.58 -13.69
C ALA A 24 2.41 -26.38 -12.23
N LEU A 25 2.72 -25.15 -11.88
CA LEU A 25 2.90 -24.73 -10.49
C LEU A 25 1.51 -24.85 -9.86
N SER A 26 1.39 -25.69 -8.85
CA SER A 26 0.17 -25.76 -8.06
C SER A 26 -0.10 -24.37 -7.50
N VAL A 27 -1.25 -23.80 -7.83
CA VAL A 27 -1.69 -22.52 -7.29
C VAL A 27 -1.82 -22.68 -5.77
N PRO A 28 -1.22 -21.80 -4.93
CA PRO A 28 -1.36 -21.89 -3.49
C PRO A 28 -2.83 -21.88 -3.06
N GLU A 29 -3.13 -22.53 -1.95
CA GLU A 29 -4.47 -22.49 -1.36
C GLU A 29 -4.87 -21.03 -1.06
N GLY A 30 -6.12 -20.64 -1.35
CA GLY A 30 -6.64 -19.29 -1.14
C GLY A 30 -6.13 -18.23 -2.13
N PHE A 31 -5.28 -18.58 -3.10
CA PHE A 31 -4.70 -17.60 -4.04
C PHE A 31 -5.78 -16.95 -4.92
N ASN A 32 -6.75 -17.72 -5.39
CA ASN A 32 -7.82 -17.19 -6.23
C ASN A 32 -8.74 -16.26 -5.44
N GLU A 33 -8.98 -16.56 -4.16
CA GLU A 33 -9.77 -15.76 -3.25
C GLU A 33 -9.10 -14.42 -2.99
N VAL A 34 -7.82 -14.41 -2.65
CA VAL A 34 -7.03 -13.17 -2.48
C VAL A 34 -6.97 -12.37 -3.77
N LYS A 35 -6.69 -13.03 -4.90
CA LYS A 35 -6.66 -12.35 -6.20
C LYS A 35 -7.99 -11.69 -6.52
N ARG A 36 -9.11 -12.40 -6.30
CA ARG A 36 -10.46 -11.85 -6.52
C ARG A 36 -10.75 -10.68 -5.57
N ALA A 37 -10.34 -10.78 -4.32
CA ALA A 37 -10.52 -9.71 -3.35
C ALA A 37 -9.72 -8.44 -3.75
N LYS A 38 -8.49 -8.59 -4.26
CA LYS A 38 -7.73 -7.48 -4.86
C LYS A 38 -8.44 -6.90 -6.08
N GLU A 39 -8.99 -7.74 -6.98
CA GLU A 39 -9.74 -7.28 -8.15
C GLU A 39 -11.04 -6.53 -7.78
N LEU A 40 -11.66 -6.87 -6.65
CA LEU A 40 -12.79 -6.11 -6.10
C LEU A 40 -12.33 -4.77 -5.54
N TYR A 41 -11.24 -4.76 -4.78
CA TYR A 41 -10.65 -3.52 -4.28
C TYR A 41 -10.27 -2.58 -5.43
N ASP A 42 -9.69 -3.08 -6.51
CA ASP A 42 -9.32 -2.30 -7.70
C ASP A 42 -10.51 -1.59 -8.37
N LYS A 43 -11.72 -2.00 -8.06
CA LYS A 43 -12.97 -1.42 -8.60
C LYS A 43 -13.66 -0.46 -7.64
N LEU A 44 -13.08 -0.23 -6.46
CA LEU A 44 -13.65 0.72 -5.53
C LEU A 44 -13.56 2.15 -6.11
N ASP A 45 -14.65 2.88 -6.02
CA ASP A 45 -14.68 4.30 -6.35
C ASP A 45 -14.26 5.16 -5.16
N SER A 46 -14.28 4.61 -3.94
CA SER A 46 -13.81 5.31 -2.75
C SER A 46 -13.45 4.35 -1.62
N GLY A 47 -12.64 4.82 -0.67
CA GLY A 47 -12.25 4.04 0.50
C GLY A 47 -11.23 4.77 1.36
N ARG A 48 -10.90 4.15 2.48
CA ARG A 48 -9.83 4.58 3.38
C ARG A 48 -8.89 3.42 3.63
N LEU A 49 -7.60 3.74 3.71
CA LEU A 49 -6.53 2.83 4.13
C LEU A 49 -5.85 3.43 5.35
N THR A 50 -5.64 2.61 6.36
CA THR A 50 -4.82 2.96 7.52
C THR A 50 -3.70 1.94 7.64
N MET A 51 -2.46 2.39 7.69
CA MET A 51 -1.29 1.55 7.95
C MET A 51 -0.82 1.77 9.38
N THR A 52 -0.67 0.69 10.11
CA THR A 52 -0.21 0.68 11.50
C THR A 52 1.04 -0.17 11.63
N ASP A 53 2.03 0.29 12.37
CA ASP A 53 3.13 -0.55 12.87
C ASP A 53 2.61 -1.37 14.05
N LEU A 54 2.57 -2.69 13.90
CA LEU A 54 2.09 -3.59 14.95
C LEU A 54 3.05 -3.70 16.13
N SER A 55 4.31 -3.30 15.98
CA SER A 55 5.30 -3.33 17.06
C SER A 55 5.11 -2.18 18.03
N SER A 56 4.79 -0.99 17.53
CA SER A 56 4.58 0.23 18.33
C SER A 56 3.10 0.56 18.55
N GLY A 57 2.22 0.09 17.66
CA GLY A 57 0.82 0.49 17.60
C GLY A 57 0.61 1.87 16.97
N GLU A 58 1.65 2.47 16.40
CA GLU A 58 1.57 3.80 15.78
C GLU A 58 0.98 3.72 14.37
N THR A 59 0.14 4.69 14.03
CA THR A 59 -0.34 4.88 12.66
C THR A 59 0.77 5.49 11.83
N LEU A 60 1.21 4.76 10.81
CA LEU A 60 2.27 5.17 9.91
C LEU A 60 1.75 5.96 8.71
N MET A 61 0.51 5.63 8.26
CA MET A 61 -0.07 6.24 7.09
C MET A 61 -1.60 6.19 7.15
N GLU A 62 -2.22 7.26 6.69
CA GLU A 62 -3.65 7.34 6.39
C GLU A 62 -3.83 7.80 4.94
N PHE A 63 -4.65 7.07 4.21
CA PHE A 63 -5.01 7.41 2.84
C PHE A 63 -6.51 7.33 2.66
N SER A 64 -7.12 8.40 2.18
CA SER A 64 -8.54 8.43 1.82
C SER A 64 -8.68 8.83 0.36
N PHE A 65 -9.54 8.19 -0.38
CA PHE A 65 -9.74 8.51 -1.79
C PHE A 65 -11.20 8.44 -2.20
N PHE A 66 -11.52 9.22 -3.23
CA PHE A 66 -12.78 9.21 -3.94
C PHE A 66 -12.51 9.46 -5.43
N ILE A 67 -13.01 8.58 -6.30
CA ILE A 67 -12.90 8.72 -7.76
C ILE A 67 -14.22 9.27 -8.27
N ASN A 68 -14.19 10.46 -8.85
CA ASN A 68 -15.39 11.12 -9.34
C ASN A 68 -15.84 10.59 -10.72
N ALA A 69 -16.98 11.07 -11.20
CA ALA A 69 -17.56 10.63 -12.48
C ALA A 69 -16.69 10.95 -13.72
N LYS A 70 -15.64 11.76 -13.57
CA LYS A 70 -14.66 12.06 -14.63
C LYS A 70 -13.41 11.19 -14.54
N ASP A 71 -13.40 10.20 -13.65
CA ASP A 71 -12.24 9.38 -13.34
C ASP A 71 -11.07 10.15 -12.71
N GLU A 72 -11.35 11.29 -12.08
CA GLU A 72 -10.40 12.07 -11.32
C GLU A 72 -10.40 11.61 -9.86
N MET A 73 -9.22 11.37 -9.28
CA MET A 73 -9.09 10.98 -7.89
C MET A 73 -8.92 12.22 -7.00
N ILE A 74 -9.85 12.40 -6.08
CA ILE A 74 -9.74 13.30 -4.94
C ILE A 74 -9.19 12.47 -3.79
N PHE A 75 -8.14 12.93 -3.11
CA PHE A 75 -7.53 12.14 -2.05
C PHE A 75 -6.81 12.98 -1.00
N SER A 76 -6.62 12.37 0.15
CA SER A 76 -5.74 12.83 1.23
C SER A 76 -4.80 11.69 1.61
N TYR A 77 -3.52 11.97 1.63
CA TYR A 77 -2.45 11.08 2.11
C TYR A 77 -1.69 11.79 3.22
N LEU A 78 -1.53 11.13 4.34
CA LEU A 78 -0.69 11.56 5.44
C LEU A 78 0.16 10.37 5.88
N SER A 79 1.46 10.58 6.03
CA SER A 79 2.37 9.60 6.60
C SER A 79 3.19 10.25 7.70
N GLN A 80 3.42 9.53 8.77
CA GLN A 80 4.12 10.02 9.94
C GLN A 80 5.19 9.04 10.40
N ASP A 81 6.35 9.58 10.79
CA ASP A 81 7.41 8.84 11.49
C ASP A 81 8.16 9.78 12.46
N GLU A 82 9.26 9.29 13.04
CA GLU A 82 10.09 10.06 13.98
C GLU A 82 10.66 11.36 13.37
N SER A 83 10.79 11.48 12.05
CA SER A 83 11.31 12.66 11.36
C SER A 83 10.22 13.69 11.01
N GLY A 84 8.96 13.36 11.25
CA GLY A 84 7.82 14.25 11.07
C GLY A 84 6.74 13.70 10.15
N THR A 85 5.84 14.57 9.73
CA THR A 85 4.70 14.24 8.86
C THR A 85 4.99 14.69 7.44
N GLU A 86 4.72 13.82 6.47
CA GLU A 86 4.59 14.18 5.06
C GLU A 86 3.13 14.07 4.65
N GLY A 87 2.74 14.81 3.62
CA GLY A 87 1.36 14.80 3.15
C GLY A 87 1.22 15.10 1.68
N ALA A 88 0.13 14.60 1.10
CA ALA A 88 -0.32 14.96 -0.23
C ALA A 88 -1.84 15.04 -0.24
N TYR A 89 -2.36 15.99 -0.98
CA TYR A 89 -3.80 16.21 -1.10
C TYR A 89 -4.14 16.69 -2.50
N SER A 90 -5.22 16.18 -3.04
CA SER A 90 -5.81 16.68 -4.28
C SER A 90 -7.32 16.84 -4.09
N ASP A 91 -7.84 17.99 -4.48
CA ASP A 91 -9.27 18.27 -4.55
C ASP A 91 -9.87 18.02 -5.95
N GLY A 92 -9.06 17.46 -6.87
CA GLY A 92 -9.41 17.23 -8.26
C GLY A 92 -9.04 18.41 -9.19
N ALA A 93 -8.76 19.60 -8.66
CA ALA A 93 -8.35 20.77 -9.42
C ALA A 93 -6.90 21.18 -9.08
N GLN A 94 -6.50 20.99 -7.84
CA GLN A 94 -5.19 21.36 -7.32
C GLN A 94 -4.54 20.19 -6.60
N PHE A 95 -3.21 20.19 -6.62
CA PHE A 95 -2.41 19.22 -5.88
C PHE A 95 -1.53 19.95 -4.88
N PHE A 96 -1.60 19.52 -3.63
CA PHE A 96 -0.83 20.05 -2.53
C PHE A 96 0.08 18.95 -1.98
N TYR A 97 1.25 19.33 -1.54
CA TYR A 97 2.16 18.42 -0.86
C TYR A 97 2.89 19.11 0.28
N LYS A 98 3.33 18.31 1.21
CA LYS A 98 4.15 18.72 2.34
C LYS A 98 5.23 17.67 2.52
N ASN A 99 6.50 18.08 2.40
CA ASN A 99 7.59 17.16 2.65
C ASN A 99 7.77 16.92 4.14
N ARG A 100 8.34 15.79 4.45
CA ARG A 100 8.64 15.40 5.82
C ARG A 100 9.57 16.40 6.50
N GLY A 101 9.21 16.81 7.73
CA GLY A 101 9.94 17.82 8.49
C GLY A 101 9.65 19.26 8.09
N GLU A 102 8.82 19.52 7.06
CA GLU A 102 8.34 20.86 6.71
C GLU A 102 7.06 21.19 7.51
N GLU A 103 6.88 22.45 7.87
CA GLU A 103 5.66 22.92 8.55
C GLU A 103 4.57 23.30 7.54
N LYS A 104 4.97 23.84 6.39
CA LYS A 104 4.07 24.42 5.38
C LYS A 104 3.80 23.49 4.22
N TRP A 105 2.61 23.62 3.67
CA TRP A 105 2.20 22.97 2.44
C TRP A 105 2.64 23.78 1.23
N ARG A 106 2.86 23.10 0.14
CA ARG A 106 3.17 23.66 -1.18
C ARG A 106 2.07 23.28 -2.14
N ILE A 107 1.74 24.21 -3.04
CA ILE A 107 0.84 23.94 -4.16
C ILE A 107 1.68 23.65 -5.41
N ILE A 108 1.33 22.59 -6.13
CA ILE A 108 1.82 22.43 -7.50
C ILE A 108 0.86 23.15 -8.42
N SER A 109 1.24 24.36 -8.84
CA SER A 109 0.57 25.04 -9.92
C SER A 109 1.04 24.44 -11.23
N THR A 110 0.19 23.69 -11.89
CA THR A 110 0.49 23.17 -13.22
C THR A 110 -0.49 23.78 -14.21
N GLU A 111 0.03 24.34 -15.27
CA GLU A 111 -0.76 24.68 -16.46
C GLU A 111 -1.12 23.43 -17.27
N ASP A 112 -0.54 22.27 -16.88
CA ASP A 112 -0.69 21.00 -17.57
C ASP A 112 -1.43 19.99 -16.66
N GLU A 113 -2.72 19.85 -16.87
CA GLU A 113 -3.57 18.86 -16.17
C GLU A 113 -3.06 17.43 -16.36
N SER A 114 -2.39 17.13 -17.49
CA SER A 114 -1.84 15.80 -17.76
C SER A 114 -0.68 15.46 -16.82
N TYR A 115 0.10 16.45 -16.40
CA TYR A 115 1.19 16.27 -15.47
C TYR A 115 0.67 15.85 -14.07
N LEU A 116 -0.32 16.54 -13.55
CA LEU A 116 -0.95 16.20 -12.26
C LEU A 116 -1.55 14.81 -12.30
N TYR A 117 -2.32 14.49 -13.33
CA TYR A 117 -2.89 13.16 -13.50
C TYR A 117 -1.84 12.07 -13.47
N ASN A 118 -0.74 12.25 -14.21
CA ASN A 118 0.37 11.28 -14.21
C ASN A 118 1.06 11.19 -12.84
N LEU A 119 1.26 12.33 -12.16
CA LEU A 119 1.91 12.38 -10.86
C LEU A 119 1.12 11.57 -9.83
N TYR A 120 -0.13 11.92 -9.55
CA TYR A 120 -0.89 11.23 -8.51
C TYR A 120 -1.36 9.84 -8.95
N SER A 121 -1.57 9.59 -10.24
CA SER A 121 -1.90 8.25 -10.73
C SER A 121 -0.78 7.26 -10.44
N LYS A 122 0.48 7.64 -10.66
CA LYS A 122 1.62 6.77 -10.38
C LYS A 122 1.97 6.69 -8.90
N THR A 123 1.87 7.80 -8.18
CA THR A 123 2.36 7.89 -6.81
C THR A 123 1.32 7.44 -5.79
N TYR A 124 0.02 7.66 -6.03
CA TYR A 124 -1.03 7.40 -5.05
C TYR A 124 -2.13 6.48 -5.56
N ARG A 125 -2.65 6.70 -6.78
CA ARG A 125 -3.77 5.94 -7.30
C ARG A 125 -3.44 4.46 -7.48
N TYR A 126 -2.34 4.14 -8.15
CA TYR A 126 -1.99 2.74 -8.38
C TYR A 126 -1.61 1.99 -7.11
N PRO A 127 -0.75 2.51 -6.23
CA PRO A 127 -0.43 1.80 -5.00
C PRO A 127 -1.63 1.64 -4.08
N TYR A 128 -2.35 2.72 -3.79
CA TYR A 128 -3.33 2.74 -2.71
C TYR A 128 -4.76 2.53 -3.19
N ALA A 129 -5.21 3.25 -4.22
CA ALA A 129 -6.59 3.16 -4.71
C ALA A 129 -6.83 1.99 -5.68
N ARG A 130 -5.77 1.31 -6.15
CA ARG A 130 -5.85 0.15 -7.06
C ARG A 130 -5.17 -1.10 -6.51
N GLY A 131 -4.97 -1.18 -5.20
CA GLY A 131 -4.59 -2.40 -4.49
C GLY A 131 -3.19 -2.94 -4.77
N SER A 132 -2.29 -2.19 -5.41
CA SER A 132 -0.88 -2.60 -5.54
C SER A 132 -0.17 -2.68 -4.19
N VAL A 133 -0.67 -2.00 -3.16
CA VAL A 133 -0.18 -2.04 -1.79
C VAL A 133 -0.33 -3.42 -1.14
N PHE A 134 -1.25 -4.26 -1.63
CA PHE A 134 -1.41 -5.63 -1.12
C PHE A 134 -0.47 -6.56 -1.88
N PHE A 135 0.67 -6.86 -1.31
CA PHE A 135 1.65 -7.78 -1.91
C PHE A 135 1.04 -9.16 -2.14
N LEU A 136 1.26 -9.75 -3.29
CA LEU A 136 0.84 -11.12 -3.61
C LEU A 136 1.75 -11.71 -4.68
N ASP A 137 2.62 -12.64 -4.29
CA ASP A 137 3.41 -13.47 -5.21
C ASP A 137 3.14 -14.95 -4.97
N GLY A 138 2.25 -15.54 -5.76
CA GLY A 138 1.89 -16.94 -5.65
C GLY A 138 3.04 -17.91 -5.98
N THR A 139 4.07 -17.44 -6.68
CA THR A 139 5.21 -18.30 -7.09
C THR A 139 6.21 -18.49 -5.96
N SER A 140 6.26 -17.55 -5.02
CA SER A 140 7.16 -17.58 -3.88
C SER A 140 6.51 -18.11 -2.59
N VAL A 141 5.23 -18.48 -2.61
CA VAL A 141 4.58 -19.09 -1.45
C VAL A 141 5.23 -20.44 -1.13
N GLY A 142 5.67 -20.59 0.11
CA GLY A 142 6.21 -21.83 0.68
C GLY A 142 5.14 -22.63 1.42
N ALA A 143 4.31 -21.97 2.23
CA ALA A 143 3.16 -22.57 2.92
C ALA A 143 1.94 -21.64 2.82
N ALA A 144 0.75 -22.24 2.80
CA ALA A 144 -0.53 -21.54 2.73
C ALA A 144 -1.53 -22.14 3.71
N GLN A 145 -2.37 -21.30 4.30
CA GLN A 145 -3.46 -21.72 5.16
C GLN A 145 -4.69 -20.84 4.87
N VAL A 146 -5.86 -21.48 4.76
CA VAL A 146 -7.15 -20.81 4.61
C VAL A 146 -8.03 -21.17 5.79
N THR A 147 -8.65 -20.16 6.39
CA THR A 147 -9.65 -20.33 7.45
C THR A 147 -10.92 -19.61 7.06
N GLU A 148 -12.03 -20.34 6.99
CA GLU A 148 -13.36 -19.76 6.85
C GLU A 148 -13.92 -19.47 8.25
N ASN A 149 -14.30 -18.21 8.47
CA ASN A 149 -14.86 -17.77 9.74
C ASN A 149 -16.38 -17.94 9.78
N ALA A 150 -16.95 -17.97 10.99
CA ALA A 150 -18.38 -18.22 11.21
C ALA A 150 -19.30 -17.14 10.58
N ASP A 151 -18.79 -15.96 10.30
CA ASP A 151 -19.48 -14.84 9.66
C ASP A 151 -19.37 -14.87 8.11
N GLY A 152 -18.71 -15.90 7.56
CA GLY A 152 -18.48 -16.05 6.12
C GLY A 152 -17.28 -15.28 5.58
N SER A 153 -16.51 -14.62 6.46
CA SER A 153 -15.22 -14.02 6.08
C SER A 153 -14.14 -15.09 5.95
N LEU A 154 -13.05 -14.77 5.23
CA LEU A 154 -11.91 -15.67 5.05
C LEU A 154 -10.64 -15.02 5.62
N THR A 155 -9.80 -15.84 6.22
CA THR A 155 -8.42 -15.48 6.55
C THR A 155 -7.50 -16.36 5.73
N VAL A 156 -6.66 -15.75 4.89
CA VAL A 156 -5.66 -16.44 4.06
C VAL A 156 -4.28 -16.03 4.51
N SER A 157 -3.48 -17.01 4.94
CA SER A 157 -2.12 -16.77 5.43
C SER A 157 -1.11 -17.42 4.50
N TYR A 158 -0.04 -16.70 4.18
CA TYR A 158 1.09 -17.20 3.41
C TYR A 158 2.39 -17.02 4.18
N GLU A 159 3.20 -18.07 4.15
CA GLU A 159 4.61 -17.98 4.46
C GLU A 159 5.38 -18.07 3.15
N TYR A 160 6.18 -17.08 2.84
CA TYR A 160 6.96 -17.03 1.62
C TYR A 160 8.30 -17.74 1.80
N ASP A 161 8.74 -18.42 0.74
CA ASP A 161 10.06 -19.03 0.64
C ASP A 161 11.08 -17.92 0.32
N PRO A 162 12.03 -17.60 1.21
CA PRO A 162 12.98 -16.51 1.00
C PRO A 162 13.86 -16.69 -0.24
N GLU A 163 14.22 -17.94 -0.60
CA GLU A 163 15.05 -18.19 -1.78
C GLU A 163 14.28 -17.83 -3.07
N LYS A 164 12.98 -18.13 -3.12
CA LYS A 164 12.13 -17.77 -4.24
C LYS A 164 11.85 -16.26 -4.28
N LEU A 165 11.57 -15.63 -3.11
CA LEU A 165 11.39 -14.18 -3.03
C LEU A 165 12.64 -13.45 -3.52
N ASN A 166 13.82 -13.85 -3.05
CA ASN A 166 15.09 -13.24 -3.45
C ASN A 166 15.34 -13.38 -4.96
N LYS A 167 14.88 -14.47 -5.55
CA LYS A 167 14.99 -14.67 -6.99
C LYS A 167 13.96 -13.87 -7.80
N ASN A 168 12.74 -13.73 -7.28
CA ASN A 168 11.59 -13.23 -8.05
C ASN A 168 11.28 -11.77 -7.75
N ALA A 169 11.49 -11.32 -6.52
CA ALA A 169 11.01 -10.03 -6.02
C ALA A 169 12.13 -9.02 -5.71
N VAL A 170 13.34 -9.47 -5.36
CA VAL A 170 14.47 -8.55 -5.19
C VAL A 170 14.77 -7.82 -6.50
N GLY A 171 14.97 -6.51 -6.41
CA GLY A 171 15.13 -5.65 -7.58
C GLY A 171 13.82 -5.14 -8.20
N MET A 172 12.66 -5.65 -7.74
CA MET A 172 11.35 -5.06 -8.03
C MET A 172 10.89 -4.14 -6.90
N LEU A 173 11.59 -4.15 -5.77
CA LEU A 173 11.29 -3.42 -4.56
C LEU A 173 12.38 -2.41 -4.29
N ASP A 174 12.03 -1.14 -4.35
CA ASP A 174 12.97 -0.07 -4.03
C ASP A 174 13.47 -0.21 -2.59
N GLY A 175 14.80 -0.22 -2.42
CA GLY A 175 15.44 -0.25 -1.13
C GLY A 175 15.53 -1.62 -0.46
N VAL A 176 15.03 -2.70 -1.06
CA VAL A 176 15.17 -4.07 -0.56
C VAL A 176 16.21 -4.84 -1.37
N SER A 177 17.27 -5.31 -0.71
CA SER A 177 18.32 -6.12 -1.33
C SER A 177 18.20 -7.62 -1.04
N GLU A 178 17.56 -7.99 0.06
CA GLU A 178 17.39 -9.38 0.48
C GLU A 178 16.18 -9.56 1.39
N PHE A 179 15.45 -10.67 1.23
CA PHE A 179 14.44 -11.16 2.16
C PHE A 179 15.03 -12.28 3.02
N TYR A 180 14.90 -12.17 4.34
CA TYR A 180 15.24 -13.25 5.29
C TYR A 180 14.00 -14.05 5.69
N ALA A 181 12.86 -13.37 5.81
CA ALA A 181 11.55 -13.97 6.08
C ALA A 181 10.47 -13.01 5.59
N LEU A 182 9.35 -13.52 5.13
CA LEU A 182 8.15 -12.76 4.86
C LEU A 182 6.92 -13.65 5.05
N SER A 183 5.92 -13.11 5.74
CA SER A 183 4.60 -13.72 5.89
C SER A 183 3.54 -12.66 5.60
N ALA A 184 2.45 -13.06 4.97
CA ALA A 184 1.32 -12.19 4.66
C ALA A 184 0.01 -12.83 5.12
N VAL A 185 -0.87 -12.04 5.72
CA VAL A 185 -2.21 -12.45 6.12
C VAL A 185 -3.23 -11.51 5.48
N TYR A 186 -4.16 -12.08 4.72
CA TYR A 186 -5.28 -11.36 4.10
C TYR A 186 -6.55 -11.68 4.85
N GLU A 187 -7.24 -10.67 5.31
CA GLU A 187 -8.58 -10.77 5.87
C GLU A 187 -9.57 -10.32 4.80
N ILE A 188 -10.40 -11.24 4.34
CA ILE A 188 -11.39 -11.00 3.28
C ILE A 188 -12.77 -11.04 3.91
N ALA A 189 -13.50 -9.94 3.83
CA ALA A 189 -14.85 -9.83 4.36
C ALA A 189 -15.83 -10.76 3.62
N ALA A 190 -16.99 -11.03 4.21
CA ALA A 190 -18.01 -11.91 3.64
C ALA A 190 -18.53 -11.48 2.27
N ASP A 191 -18.41 -10.20 1.90
CA ASP A 191 -18.71 -9.65 0.58
C ASP A 191 -17.59 -9.86 -0.45
N GLY A 192 -16.47 -10.44 -0.01
CA GLY A 192 -15.29 -10.73 -0.82
C GLY A 192 -14.28 -9.60 -0.94
N CYS A 193 -14.51 -8.43 -0.32
CA CYS A 193 -13.54 -7.33 -0.31
C CYS A 193 -12.41 -7.59 0.69
N ILE A 194 -11.20 -7.08 0.42
CA ILE A 194 -10.12 -7.05 1.42
C ILE A 194 -10.53 -6.11 2.55
N ALA A 195 -10.58 -6.63 3.77
CA ALA A 195 -10.80 -5.85 4.99
C ALA A 195 -9.49 -5.43 5.64
N ALA A 196 -8.50 -6.32 5.63
CA ALA A 196 -7.18 -6.01 6.13
C ALA A 196 -6.09 -6.88 5.48
N PHE A 197 -4.86 -6.39 5.57
CA PHE A 197 -3.64 -7.08 5.14
C PHE A 197 -2.57 -6.86 6.19
N THR A 198 -1.96 -7.95 6.65
CA THR A 198 -0.86 -7.89 7.61
C THR A 198 0.39 -8.48 6.94
N GLU A 199 1.50 -7.79 7.06
CA GLU A 199 2.79 -8.23 6.56
C GLU A 199 3.80 -8.22 7.68
N THR A 200 4.46 -9.36 7.89
CA THR A 200 5.49 -9.52 8.91
C THR A 200 6.70 -10.20 8.30
N GLY A 201 7.89 -9.74 8.66
CA GLY A 201 9.09 -10.32 8.09
C GLY A 201 10.35 -9.60 8.48
N SER A 202 11.40 -9.84 7.72
CA SER A 202 12.70 -9.24 7.92
C SER A 202 13.42 -9.15 6.58
N VAL A 203 13.92 -7.97 6.26
CA VAL A 203 14.57 -7.62 5.00
C VAL A 203 15.93 -6.96 5.24
N ALA A 204 16.81 -6.98 4.24
CA ALA A 204 17.99 -6.13 4.20
C ALA A 204 17.79 -4.96 3.23
N ASP A 205 18.37 -3.82 3.56
CA ASP A 205 18.51 -2.70 2.65
C ASP A 205 19.71 -2.88 1.71
N GLU A 206 19.88 -1.97 0.75
CA GLU A 206 21.00 -1.98 -0.20
C GLU A 206 22.39 -1.79 0.48
N GLN A 207 22.41 -1.28 1.70
CA GLN A 207 23.61 -1.13 2.53
C GLN A 207 23.87 -2.33 3.44
N GLY A 208 22.98 -3.36 3.40
CA GLY A 208 23.05 -4.56 4.22
C GLY A 208 22.52 -4.35 5.65
N GLY A 209 21.85 -3.23 5.91
CA GLY A 209 21.14 -3.00 7.17
C GLY A 209 19.88 -3.87 7.24
N ARG A 210 19.70 -4.60 8.36
CA ARG A 210 18.52 -5.44 8.58
C ARG A 210 17.41 -4.65 9.25
N SER A 211 16.19 -4.79 8.74
CA SER A 211 14.98 -4.18 9.28
C SER A 211 13.87 -5.23 9.37
N ASP A 212 13.07 -5.14 10.43
CA ASP A 212 11.86 -5.94 10.57
C ASP A 212 10.69 -5.19 9.93
N VAL A 213 9.83 -5.95 9.23
CA VAL A 213 8.54 -5.50 8.71
C VAL A 213 7.47 -6.06 9.63
N ASN A 214 6.61 -5.20 10.13
CA ASN A 214 5.50 -5.62 11.00
C ASN A 214 4.36 -4.61 10.88
N ILE A 215 3.67 -4.66 9.74
CA ILE A 215 2.65 -3.68 9.38
C ILE A 215 1.29 -4.33 9.20
N ARG A 216 0.24 -3.55 9.49
CA ARG A 216 -1.14 -3.87 9.16
C ARG A 216 -1.76 -2.74 8.36
N LEU A 217 -2.36 -3.08 7.24
CA LEU A 217 -3.20 -2.23 6.42
C LEU A 217 -4.67 -2.59 6.68
N GLU A 218 -5.48 -1.61 7.01
CA GLU A 218 -6.93 -1.79 7.17
C GLU A 218 -7.66 -0.98 6.10
N VAL A 219 -8.67 -1.61 5.50
CA VAL A 219 -9.58 -0.97 4.54
C VAL A 219 -10.87 -0.66 5.25
N SER A 220 -11.28 0.59 5.24
CA SER A 220 -12.56 1.02 5.79
C SER A 220 -13.37 1.85 4.79
N ASP A 221 -14.68 1.91 5.00
CA ASP A 221 -15.63 2.66 4.17
C ASP A 221 -15.52 2.36 2.65
N PRO A 222 -15.47 1.08 2.21
CA PRO A 222 -15.42 0.75 0.79
C PRO A 222 -16.66 1.30 0.08
N ASN A 223 -16.47 2.17 -0.93
CA ASN A 223 -17.52 2.92 -1.63
C ASN A 223 -18.38 3.83 -0.71
N GLY A 224 -17.89 4.14 0.49
CA GLY A 224 -18.61 4.95 1.49
C GLY A 224 -18.02 6.34 1.71
N VAL A 225 -16.92 6.71 1.05
CA VAL A 225 -16.30 8.03 1.15
C VAL A 225 -16.81 8.95 0.06
N TYR A 226 -17.45 10.06 0.44
CA TYR A 226 -18.02 11.04 -0.49
C TYR A 226 -17.46 12.45 -0.27
N ASP A 227 -16.72 12.65 0.80
CA ASP A 227 -16.08 13.89 1.15
C ASP A 227 -14.74 13.61 1.83
N ILE A 228 -13.73 14.36 1.41
CA ILE A 228 -12.37 14.26 1.95
C ILE A 228 -11.98 15.65 2.41
N PRO A 229 -11.99 15.90 3.73
CA PRO A 229 -11.58 17.19 4.25
C PRO A 229 -10.12 17.48 3.92
N SER A 230 -9.86 18.72 3.50
CA SER A 230 -8.49 19.15 3.20
C SER A 230 -7.64 19.14 4.47
N PRO A 231 -6.48 18.45 4.46
CA PRO A 231 -5.52 18.54 5.54
C PRO A 231 -4.58 19.74 5.40
N VAL A 232 -4.75 20.53 4.33
CA VAL A 232 -3.85 21.64 3.98
C VAL A 232 -3.98 22.75 5.01
N GLY A 233 -2.88 23.02 5.73
CA GLY A 233 -2.74 24.13 6.67
C GLY A 233 -2.14 25.37 6.01
N GLU A 234 -1.11 25.96 6.63
CA GLU A 234 -0.41 27.11 6.05
C GLU A 234 0.30 26.74 4.74
N LEU A 235 0.11 27.58 3.72
CA LEU A 235 0.81 27.48 2.46
C LEU A 235 2.15 28.22 2.51
N GLU A 236 3.15 27.69 1.81
CA GLU A 236 4.38 28.41 1.54
C GLU A 236 4.07 29.59 0.60
N GLU A 237 4.48 30.78 0.99
CA GLU A 237 4.34 31.96 0.13
C GLU A 237 5.26 31.79 -1.09
N VAL A 238 4.69 31.78 -2.27
CA VAL A 238 5.46 31.80 -3.55
C VAL A 238 5.96 33.23 -3.69
N MET A 239 7.27 33.45 -3.48
CA MET A 239 7.93 34.71 -3.77
C MET A 239 8.23 34.82 -5.26
#